data_9c2b23894bcc8b12c53bd06ab3658028
#
_entry.id   9c2b23894bcc8b12c53bd06ab3658028
#
_cell.length_a   1.000
_cell.length_b   1.000
_cell.length_c   1.000
_cell.angle_alpha   90.00
_cell.angle_beta   90.00
_cell.angle_gamma   90.00
#
_symmetry.space_group_name_H-M   'P 1'
#
loop_
_entity.id
_entity.type
_entity.pdbx_description
1 polymer ?
#
loop_
_entity_poly.entity_id
_entity_poly.type
_entity_poly.pdbx_seq_one_letter_code
_entity_poly.pdbx_strand_id
1 'polypeptide(L)'
;MTIFKENLTSKLIQESSIKILNSGNKYSKSILEIGCGDANITKFLIDNQKNENNFYCSDISEEAIHYAKKTIKYPRLKIKYGSTFEPWESENLKFDIIISDVSSISEPIAKKSSWYDGVISNCGLDGLKNVNKILNEINNYLKFEGYFLLPVISLSDVNKLKNELDKSFKEVSFTKAIYWPMPNFFKENFNIFEELIEKKMIYLDYKFGSYYAFTQVAICKELIK
;
A
#
# COMPACT_ATOMS: atom_id res chain seq x y z
N MET A 1 7.74 -14.50 15.55
CA MET A 1 6.73 -14.34 14.49
C MET A 1 6.36 -12.87 14.37
N THR A 2 6.83 -12.21 13.33
CA THR A 2 6.61 -10.78 13.15
C THR A 2 5.74 -10.60 11.91
N ILE A 3 4.44 -10.42 12.12
CA ILE A 3 3.49 -10.03 11.07
C ILE A 3 3.34 -8.52 11.16
N PHE A 4 3.35 -7.85 10.02
CA PHE A 4 3.13 -6.40 9.95
C PHE A 4 1.76 -6.07 10.54
N LYS A 5 1.74 -5.20 11.54
CA LYS A 5 0.50 -4.81 12.24
C LYS A 5 -0.08 -3.55 11.65
N GLU A 6 -1.41 -3.44 11.76
CA GLU A 6 -2.15 -2.23 11.40
C GLU A 6 -1.51 -0.97 12.00
N ASN A 7 -1.35 0.04 11.17
CA ASN A 7 -0.81 1.34 11.55
C ASN A 7 -1.70 2.48 11.01
N LEU A 8 -1.26 3.72 11.20
CA LEU A 8 -1.99 4.91 10.71
C LEU A 8 -2.25 4.84 9.20
N THR A 9 -1.28 4.38 8.42
CA THR A 9 -1.37 4.27 6.97
C THR A 9 -2.42 3.25 6.55
N SER A 10 -2.41 2.06 7.17
CA SER A 10 -3.41 1.01 6.93
C SER A 10 -4.83 1.51 7.23
N LYS A 11 -5.03 2.29 8.31
CA LYS A 11 -6.34 2.90 8.63
C LYS A 11 -6.81 3.89 7.57
N LEU A 12 -5.92 4.72 7.04
CA LEU A 12 -6.27 5.64 5.94
C LEU A 12 -6.66 4.89 4.67
N ILE A 13 -5.99 3.78 4.37
CA ILE A 13 -6.33 2.92 3.24
C ILE A 13 -7.71 2.27 3.48
N GLN A 14 -7.98 1.74 4.67
CA GLN A 14 -9.28 1.17 5.04
C GLN A 14 -10.41 2.19 4.83
N GLU A 15 -10.27 3.40 5.36
CA GLU A 15 -11.28 4.46 5.23
C GLU A 15 -11.51 4.90 3.79
N SER A 16 -10.46 4.98 2.99
CA SER A 16 -10.54 5.36 1.58
C SER A 16 -11.19 4.25 0.76
N SER A 17 -10.77 3.01 0.99
CA SER A 17 -11.24 1.84 0.25
C SER A 17 -12.70 1.53 0.53
N ILE A 18 -13.16 1.62 1.79
CA ILE A 18 -14.55 1.34 2.14
C ILE A 18 -15.53 2.37 1.55
N LYS A 19 -15.10 3.63 1.44
CA LYS A 19 -15.89 4.68 0.76
C LYS A 19 -16.10 4.33 -0.71
N ILE A 20 -15.04 3.92 -1.42
CA ILE A 20 -15.09 3.52 -2.82
C ILE A 20 -15.89 2.22 -2.98
N LEU A 21 -15.66 1.25 -2.11
CA LEU A 21 -16.36 -0.04 -2.16
C LEU A 21 -17.88 0.14 -2.01
N ASN A 22 -18.29 1.00 -1.11
CA ASN A 22 -19.70 1.26 -0.79
C ASN A 22 -20.33 2.37 -1.65
N SER A 23 -19.54 3.06 -2.50
CA SER A 23 -20.05 4.01 -3.50
C SER A 23 -20.46 3.27 -4.77
N GLY A 24 -21.54 3.73 -5.42
CA GLY A 24 -21.97 3.22 -6.73
C GLY A 24 -22.88 1.99 -6.68
N ASN A 25 -22.87 1.22 -7.77
CA ASN A 25 -23.87 0.19 -8.07
C ASN A 25 -23.88 -0.99 -7.08
N LYS A 26 -25.04 -1.65 -6.95
CA LYS A 26 -25.30 -2.82 -6.10
C LYS A 26 -24.60 -4.14 -6.58
N TYR A 27 -23.74 -4.07 -7.58
CA TYR A 27 -23.06 -5.27 -8.11
C TYR A 27 -21.88 -5.67 -7.23
N SER A 28 -21.67 -6.99 -7.14
CA SER A 28 -20.49 -7.57 -6.49
C SER A 28 -19.21 -7.12 -7.20
N LYS A 29 -18.26 -6.61 -6.43
CA LYS A 29 -16.95 -6.17 -6.90
C LYS A 29 -15.89 -7.22 -6.61
N SER A 30 -14.80 -7.20 -7.37
CA SER A 30 -13.58 -7.98 -7.12
C SER A 30 -12.49 -7.05 -6.60
N ILE A 31 -12.00 -7.32 -5.41
CA ILE A 31 -11.02 -6.50 -4.71
C ILE A 31 -9.75 -7.31 -4.48
N LEU A 32 -8.59 -6.79 -4.88
CA LEU A 32 -7.27 -7.38 -4.62
C LEU A 32 -6.49 -6.51 -3.64
N GLU A 33 -5.97 -7.11 -2.58
CA GLU A 33 -4.98 -6.54 -1.69
C GLU A 33 -3.61 -7.21 -1.92
N ILE A 34 -2.61 -6.42 -2.33
CA ILE A 34 -1.23 -6.84 -2.56
C ILE A 34 -0.38 -6.40 -1.36
N GLY A 35 0.41 -7.32 -0.79
CA GLY A 35 1.15 -7.08 0.44
C GLY A 35 0.23 -7.06 1.65
N CYS A 36 -0.69 -8.04 1.71
CA CYS A 36 -1.79 -8.00 2.68
C CYS A 36 -1.35 -8.21 4.14
N GLY A 37 -0.16 -8.73 4.41
CA GLY A 37 0.28 -9.04 5.77
C GLY A 37 -0.73 -9.94 6.50
N ASP A 38 -1.25 -9.46 7.63
CA ASP A 38 -2.32 -10.13 8.39
C ASP A 38 -3.72 -9.95 7.79
N ALA A 39 -3.82 -9.30 6.63
CA ALA A 39 -5.04 -8.97 5.88
C ALA A 39 -6.06 -8.12 6.68
N ASN A 40 -5.59 -7.23 7.54
CA ASN A 40 -6.46 -6.34 8.32
C ASN A 40 -7.29 -5.39 7.44
N ILE A 41 -6.75 -4.92 6.31
CA ILE A 41 -7.51 -4.06 5.39
C ILE A 41 -8.64 -4.87 4.78
N THR A 42 -8.35 -6.03 4.21
CA THR A 42 -9.39 -6.92 3.65
C THR A 42 -10.42 -7.32 4.69
N LYS A 43 -10.00 -7.68 5.91
CA LYS A 43 -10.91 -8.00 7.00
C LYS A 43 -11.84 -6.84 7.32
N PHE A 44 -11.31 -5.62 7.46
CA PHE A 44 -12.10 -4.42 7.69
C PHE A 44 -13.13 -4.20 6.57
N LEU A 45 -12.75 -4.39 5.31
CA LEU A 45 -13.65 -4.24 4.17
C LEU A 45 -14.76 -5.31 4.18
N ILE A 46 -14.45 -6.56 4.50
CA ILE A 46 -15.44 -7.64 4.65
C ILE A 46 -16.45 -7.29 5.73
N ASP A 47 -15.98 -6.82 6.89
CA ASP A 47 -16.83 -6.54 8.05
C ASP A 47 -17.74 -5.29 7.83
N ASN A 48 -17.36 -4.37 6.92
CA ASN A 48 -18.04 -3.09 6.70
C ASN A 48 -18.67 -2.93 5.30
N GLN A 49 -18.60 -3.94 4.43
CA GLN A 49 -19.20 -3.91 3.09
C GLN A 49 -20.73 -3.89 3.14
N LYS A 50 -21.35 -3.18 2.19
CA LYS A 50 -22.81 -3.14 2.01
C LYS A 50 -23.35 -4.27 1.12
N ASN A 51 -22.52 -4.78 0.22
CA ASN A 51 -22.86 -5.85 -0.71
C ASN A 51 -21.82 -6.97 -0.57
N GLU A 52 -22.20 -8.19 -0.90
CA GLU A 52 -21.24 -9.31 -0.94
C GLU A 52 -20.27 -9.15 -2.11
N ASN A 53 -18.99 -9.02 -1.81
CA ASN A 53 -17.92 -8.84 -2.78
C ASN A 53 -16.94 -10.04 -2.76
N ASN A 54 -16.13 -10.15 -3.81
CA ASN A 54 -15.06 -11.14 -3.90
C ASN A 54 -13.74 -10.50 -3.49
N PHE A 55 -13.05 -11.09 -2.52
CA PHE A 55 -11.77 -10.61 -2.03
C PHE A 55 -10.64 -11.54 -2.39
N TYR A 56 -9.52 -10.94 -2.71
CA TYR A 56 -8.28 -11.60 -3.10
C TYR A 56 -7.14 -10.95 -2.33
N CYS A 57 -6.26 -11.76 -1.74
CA CYS A 57 -5.10 -11.27 -1.00
C CYS A 57 -3.84 -12.00 -1.42
N SER A 58 -2.73 -11.30 -1.55
CA SER A 58 -1.42 -11.90 -1.75
C SER A 58 -0.35 -11.25 -0.87
N ASP A 59 0.60 -12.05 -0.41
CA ASP A 59 1.78 -11.63 0.32
C ASP A 59 2.94 -12.57 0.05
N ILE A 60 4.18 -12.05 0.16
CA ILE A 60 5.43 -12.81 0.03
C ILE A 60 5.84 -13.51 1.34
N SER A 61 5.12 -13.32 2.42
CA SER A 61 5.31 -13.97 3.70
C SER A 61 4.36 -15.16 3.85
N GLU A 62 4.88 -16.38 3.85
CA GLU A 62 4.08 -17.59 4.11
C GLU A 62 3.41 -17.55 5.48
N GLU A 63 4.09 -16.98 6.48
CA GLU A 63 3.55 -16.83 7.84
C GLU A 63 2.32 -15.91 7.85
N ALA A 64 2.41 -14.76 7.15
CA ALA A 64 1.30 -13.81 7.02
C ALA A 64 0.10 -14.48 6.33
N ILE A 65 0.32 -15.20 5.24
CA ILE A 65 -0.70 -15.95 4.51
C ILE A 65 -1.35 -17.04 5.41
N HIS A 66 -0.55 -17.78 6.15
CA HIS A 66 -1.06 -18.78 7.07
C HIS A 66 -1.95 -18.15 8.15
N TYR A 67 -1.49 -17.04 8.74
CA TYR A 67 -2.24 -16.30 9.74
C TYR A 67 -3.56 -15.76 9.19
N ALA A 68 -3.53 -15.09 8.04
CA ALA A 68 -4.73 -14.54 7.39
C ALA A 68 -5.77 -15.63 7.07
N LYS A 69 -5.35 -16.77 6.52
CA LYS A 69 -6.22 -17.95 6.27
C LYS A 69 -6.85 -18.53 7.55
N LYS A 70 -6.14 -18.46 8.67
CA LYS A 70 -6.62 -18.95 9.96
C LYS A 70 -7.66 -18.01 10.58
N THR A 71 -7.44 -16.70 10.45
CA THR A 71 -8.21 -15.68 11.18
C THR A 71 -9.42 -15.17 10.43
N ILE A 72 -9.39 -15.14 9.09
CA ILE A 72 -10.48 -14.60 8.29
C ILE A 72 -11.27 -15.77 7.66
N LYS A 73 -12.56 -15.85 7.99
CA LYS A 73 -13.48 -16.87 7.45
C LYS A 73 -14.56 -16.16 6.64
N TYR A 74 -14.33 -16.03 5.34
CA TYR A 74 -15.29 -15.45 4.42
C TYR A 74 -15.33 -16.29 3.13
N PRO A 75 -16.53 -16.76 2.67
CA PRO A 75 -16.65 -17.73 1.56
C PRO A 75 -16.10 -17.23 0.23
N ARG A 76 -16.09 -15.90 0.02
CA ARG A 76 -15.62 -15.27 -1.21
C ARG A 76 -14.23 -14.61 -1.05
N LEU A 77 -13.39 -15.15 -0.18
CA LEU A 77 -12.00 -14.73 0.03
C LEU A 77 -11.04 -15.80 -0.50
N LYS A 78 -10.14 -15.40 -1.37
CA LYS A 78 -8.98 -16.18 -1.79
C LYS A 78 -7.70 -15.54 -1.29
N ILE A 79 -6.83 -16.31 -0.65
CA ILE A 79 -5.53 -15.85 -0.14
C ILE A 79 -4.43 -16.72 -0.73
N LYS A 80 -3.43 -16.09 -1.37
CA LYS A 80 -2.32 -16.79 -2.02
C LYS A 80 -0.97 -16.21 -1.60
N TYR A 81 0.02 -17.09 -1.52
CA TYR A 81 1.43 -16.74 -1.40
C TYR A 81 2.00 -16.33 -2.76
N GLY A 82 2.79 -15.26 -2.79
CA GLY A 82 3.54 -14.79 -3.95
C GLY A 82 3.66 -13.28 -4.02
N SER A 83 4.44 -12.81 -4.99
CA SER A 83 4.77 -11.40 -5.18
C SER A 83 3.82 -10.73 -6.16
N THR A 84 3.32 -9.56 -5.82
CA THR A 84 2.51 -8.71 -6.71
C THR A 84 1.33 -9.48 -7.34
N PHE A 85 1.29 -9.61 -8.67
CA PHE A 85 0.24 -10.30 -9.42
C PHE A 85 0.55 -11.77 -9.74
N GLU A 86 1.78 -12.21 -9.51
CA GLU A 86 2.23 -13.59 -9.79
C GLU A 86 1.22 -14.68 -9.33
N PRO A 87 0.64 -14.63 -8.13
CA PRO A 87 -0.31 -15.66 -7.70
C PRO A 87 -1.60 -15.72 -8.53
N TRP A 88 -1.89 -14.69 -9.33
CA TRP A 88 -3.15 -14.49 -10.05
C TRP A 88 -3.01 -14.65 -11.58
N GLU A 89 -1.80 -14.85 -12.11
CA GLU A 89 -1.52 -14.91 -13.54
C GLU A 89 -2.37 -15.95 -14.30
N SER A 90 -2.58 -17.13 -13.68
CA SER A 90 -3.32 -18.22 -14.30
C SER A 90 -4.85 -18.07 -14.24
N GLU A 91 -5.39 -17.10 -13.49
CA GLU A 91 -6.83 -16.98 -13.24
C GLU A 91 -7.55 -16.01 -14.18
N ASN A 92 -6.85 -15.30 -15.08
CA ASN A 92 -7.40 -14.30 -16.01
C ASN A 92 -8.39 -13.31 -15.33
N LEU A 93 -8.01 -12.81 -14.14
CA LEU A 93 -8.85 -11.95 -13.33
C LEU A 93 -8.63 -10.47 -13.65
N LYS A 94 -9.72 -9.69 -13.56
CA LYS A 94 -9.70 -8.23 -13.54
C LYS A 94 -10.40 -7.73 -12.29
N PHE A 95 -9.78 -6.77 -11.62
CA PHE A 95 -10.25 -6.24 -10.34
C PHE A 95 -10.91 -4.88 -10.48
N ASP A 96 -11.97 -4.65 -9.71
CA ASP A 96 -12.62 -3.34 -9.60
C ASP A 96 -11.81 -2.40 -8.72
N ILE A 97 -11.13 -2.97 -7.71
CA ILE A 97 -10.29 -2.24 -6.77
C ILE A 97 -9.01 -3.05 -6.55
N ILE A 98 -7.86 -2.41 -6.71
CA ILE A 98 -6.57 -2.94 -6.29
C ILE A 98 -6.05 -2.05 -5.17
N ILE A 99 -5.68 -2.65 -4.06
CA ILE A 99 -5.07 -2.01 -2.90
C ILE A 99 -3.64 -2.54 -2.80
N SER A 100 -2.67 -1.63 -2.69
CA SER A 100 -1.29 -1.98 -2.43
C SER A 100 -0.88 -1.45 -1.06
N ASP A 101 -0.61 -2.35 -0.10
CA ASP A 101 -0.02 -1.98 1.19
C ASP A 101 1.40 -2.58 1.32
N VAL A 102 2.12 -2.60 0.21
CA VAL A 102 3.52 -3.05 0.18
C VAL A 102 4.44 -2.03 0.83
N SER A 103 5.57 -2.50 1.32
CA SER A 103 6.66 -1.64 1.82
C SER A 103 7.01 -0.55 0.80
N SER A 104 6.89 0.71 1.21
CA SER A 104 7.05 1.90 0.35
C SER A 104 7.77 3.04 1.05
N ILE A 105 8.82 2.74 1.83
CA ILE A 105 9.76 3.74 2.36
C ILE A 105 11.17 3.41 1.89
N SER A 106 12.04 4.41 1.88
CA SER A 106 13.46 4.25 1.51
C SER A 106 14.10 3.09 2.30
N GLU A 107 14.74 2.16 1.59
CA GLU A 107 15.31 0.94 2.18
C GLU A 107 16.35 1.19 3.28
N PRO A 108 17.26 2.18 3.20
CA PRO A 108 18.14 2.56 4.29
C PRO A 108 17.39 2.90 5.58
N ILE A 109 16.24 3.56 5.48
CA ILE A 109 15.38 3.88 6.64
C ILE A 109 14.71 2.61 7.15
N ALA A 110 14.13 1.81 6.26
CA ALA A 110 13.46 0.55 6.62
C ALA A 110 14.39 -0.38 7.41
N LYS A 111 15.65 -0.51 6.97
CA LYS A 111 16.67 -1.34 7.64
C LYS A 111 17.10 -0.86 9.03
N LYS A 112 16.91 0.42 9.33
CA LYS A 112 17.28 1.02 10.64
C LYS A 112 16.08 1.19 11.56
N SER A 113 14.88 1.13 11.01
CA SER A 113 13.65 1.24 11.80
C SER A 113 13.23 -0.13 12.32
N SER A 114 12.60 -0.15 13.49
CA SER A 114 11.92 -1.34 14.01
C SER A 114 10.59 -1.64 13.33
N TRP A 115 10.15 -0.80 12.37
CA TRP A 115 8.86 -0.97 11.70
C TRP A 115 8.77 -2.23 10.85
N TYR A 116 9.93 -2.71 10.38
CA TYR A 116 10.04 -3.88 9.51
C TYR A 116 10.85 -5.03 10.14
N ASP A 117 10.98 -5.05 11.47
CA ASP A 117 11.70 -6.12 12.15
C ASP A 117 11.06 -7.49 11.82
N GLY A 118 11.86 -8.34 11.16
CA GLY A 118 11.43 -9.67 10.71
C GLY A 118 10.48 -9.67 9.50
N VAL A 119 10.26 -8.52 8.84
CA VAL A 119 9.45 -8.38 7.63
C VAL A 119 10.35 -8.08 6.43
N ILE A 120 10.03 -8.64 5.26
CA ILE A 120 10.76 -8.36 4.02
C ILE A 120 10.45 -6.92 3.57
N SER A 121 11.48 -6.07 3.49
CA SER A 121 11.35 -4.64 3.17
C SER A 121 12.32 -4.20 2.07
N ASN A 122 12.40 -4.94 0.96
CA ASN A 122 13.25 -4.58 -0.18
C ASN A 122 12.53 -3.58 -1.09
N CYS A 123 12.52 -2.30 -0.68
CA CYS A 123 11.77 -1.22 -1.36
C CYS A 123 12.63 -0.36 -2.29
N GLY A 124 13.95 -0.58 -2.32
CA GLY A 124 14.89 0.28 -3.06
C GLY A 124 15.23 1.58 -2.34
N LEU A 125 16.22 2.29 -2.86
CA LEU A 125 16.73 3.52 -2.24
C LEU A 125 15.67 4.62 -2.15
N ASP A 126 14.83 4.73 -3.17
CA ASP A 126 13.72 5.70 -3.28
C ASP A 126 12.41 5.22 -2.66
N GLY A 127 12.34 3.98 -2.18
CA GLY A 127 11.14 3.37 -1.62
C GLY A 127 10.10 2.90 -2.64
N LEU A 128 10.37 2.97 -3.95
CA LEU A 128 9.39 2.77 -5.01
C LEU A 128 9.49 1.45 -5.76
N LYS A 129 10.49 0.62 -5.47
CA LYS A 129 10.76 -0.62 -6.22
C LYS A 129 9.51 -1.52 -6.34
N ASN A 130 8.82 -1.75 -5.24
CA ASN A 130 7.64 -2.64 -5.23
C ASN A 130 6.45 -1.99 -5.93
N VAL A 131 6.24 -0.70 -5.72
CA VAL A 131 5.17 0.06 -6.38
C VAL A 131 5.38 0.10 -7.90
N ASN A 132 6.61 0.34 -8.36
CA ASN A 132 6.94 0.33 -9.80
C ASN A 132 6.68 -1.04 -10.43
N LYS A 133 6.98 -2.14 -9.73
CA LYS A 133 6.64 -3.48 -10.20
C LYS A 133 5.13 -3.63 -10.41
N ILE A 134 4.32 -3.15 -9.47
CA ILE A 134 2.87 -3.17 -9.58
C ILE A 134 2.39 -2.30 -10.75
N LEU A 135 2.89 -1.07 -10.90
CA LEU A 135 2.49 -0.15 -11.96
C LEU A 135 2.80 -0.69 -13.36
N ASN A 136 3.91 -1.40 -13.53
CA ASN A 136 4.29 -2.01 -14.81
C ASN A 136 3.31 -3.10 -15.29
N GLU A 137 2.61 -3.74 -14.37
CA GLU A 137 1.72 -4.88 -14.66
C GLU A 137 0.23 -4.54 -14.48
N ILE A 138 -0.10 -3.41 -13.83
CA ILE A 138 -1.45 -3.10 -13.37
C ILE A 138 -2.50 -3.07 -14.50
N ASN A 139 -2.11 -2.69 -15.71
CA ASN A 139 -2.98 -2.68 -16.90
C ASN A 139 -3.56 -4.07 -17.22
N ASN A 140 -2.86 -5.14 -16.83
CA ASN A 140 -3.29 -6.50 -17.03
C ASN A 140 -4.34 -6.96 -16.03
N TYR A 141 -4.47 -6.28 -14.87
CA TYR A 141 -5.27 -6.74 -13.73
C TYR A 141 -6.34 -5.75 -13.28
N LEU A 142 -6.18 -4.46 -13.48
CA LEU A 142 -7.20 -3.48 -13.14
C LEU A 142 -8.22 -3.34 -14.28
N LYS A 143 -9.51 -3.27 -13.95
CA LYS A 143 -10.56 -2.89 -14.90
C LYS A 143 -10.37 -1.44 -15.32
N PHE A 144 -10.84 -1.08 -16.52
CA PHE A 144 -10.69 0.29 -17.05
C PHE A 144 -11.21 1.37 -16.11
N GLU A 145 -12.39 1.16 -15.50
CA GLU A 145 -12.98 2.07 -14.50
C GLU A 145 -12.61 1.70 -13.06
N GLY A 146 -11.62 0.82 -12.89
CA GLY A 146 -11.18 0.35 -11.58
C GLY A 146 -10.40 1.41 -10.80
N TYR A 147 -10.25 1.18 -9.52
CA TYR A 147 -9.50 2.04 -8.61
C TYR A 147 -8.23 1.35 -8.15
N PHE A 148 -7.13 2.09 -8.14
CA PHE A 148 -5.90 1.68 -7.50
C PHE A 148 -5.61 2.59 -6.31
N LEU A 149 -5.43 1.99 -5.13
CA LEU A 149 -5.13 2.70 -3.89
C LEU A 149 -3.78 2.26 -3.35
N LEU A 150 -2.97 3.22 -2.93
CA LEU A 150 -1.68 2.93 -2.32
C LEU A 150 -1.29 4.01 -1.29
N PRO A 151 -0.47 3.65 -0.28
CA PRO A 151 0.07 4.61 0.65
C PRO A 151 1.09 5.51 -0.02
N VAL A 152 1.11 6.77 0.38
CA VAL A 152 2.14 7.75 0.01
C VAL A 152 2.75 8.27 1.30
N ILE A 153 3.98 7.90 1.55
CA ILE A 153 4.72 8.24 2.77
C ILE A 153 5.92 9.12 2.39
N SER A 154 6.10 10.23 3.07
CA SER A 154 7.18 11.17 2.75
C SER A 154 8.60 10.64 3.01
N LEU A 155 8.71 9.42 3.53
CA LEU A 155 9.97 8.66 3.63
C LEU A 155 10.30 7.86 2.36
N SER A 156 9.66 8.20 1.23
CA SER A 156 9.97 7.74 -0.12
C SER A 156 10.00 8.93 -1.08
N ASP A 157 10.42 8.72 -2.33
CA ASP A 157 10.40 9.77 -3.36
C ASP A 157 8.96 10.02 -3.87
N VAL A 158 8.25 10.86 -3.12
CA VAL A 158 6.85 11.21 -3.40
C VAL A 158 6.69 11.89 -4.76
N ASN A 159 7.66 12.72 -5.19
CA ASN A 159 7.59 13.41 -6.48
C ASN A 159 7.70 12.42 -7.64
N LYS A 160 8.65 11.49 -7.54
CA LYS A 160 8.81 10.43 -8.54
C LYS A 160 7.58 9.54 -8.56
N LEU A 161 7.07 9.14 -7.39
CA LEU A 161 5.83 8.36 -7.29
C LEU A 161 4.68 9.06 -8.00
N LYS A 162 4.45 10.36 -7.71
CA LYS A 162 3.40 11.14 -8.37
C LYS A 162 3.54 11.12 -9.89
N ASN A 163 4.74 11.35 -10.40
CA ASN A 163 5.01 11.31 -11.83
C ASN A 163 4.70 9.93 -12.46
N GLU A 164 5.02 8.82 -11.77
CA GLU A 164 4.70 7.48 -12.26
C GLU A 164 3.18 7.20 -12.23
N LEU A 165 2.47 7.69 -11.22
CA LEU A 165 1.02 7.60 -11.17
C LEU A 165 0.34 8.41 -12.28
N ASP A 166 0.79 9.66 -12.51
CA ASP A 166 0.26 10.54 -13.56
C ASP A 166 0.52 9.99 -14.98
N LYS A 167 1.56 9.15 -15.17
CA LYS A 167 1.80 8.43 -16.44
C LYS A 167 0.85 7.23 -16.61
N SER A 168 0.40 6.65 -15.53
CA SER A 168 -0.39 5.41 -15.53
C SER A 168 -1.89 5.65 -15.46
N PHE A 169 -2.33 6.76 -14.88
CA PHE A 169 -3.74 7.08 -14.63
C PHE A 169 -4.08 8.51 -15.03
N LYS A 170 -5.30 8.70 -15.55
CA LYS A 170 -5.81 10.03 -15.90
C LYS A 170 -6.24 10.84 -14.69
N GLU A 171 -6.78 10.17 -13.68
CA GLU A 171 -7.25 10.78 -12.45
C GLU A 171 -6.41 10.25 -11.28
N VAL A 172 -5.61 11.13 -10.68
CA VAL A 172 -4.86 10.86 -9.46
C VAL A 172 -5.23 11.89 -8.40
N SER A 173 -5.77 11.43 -7.30
CA SER A 173 -6.13 12.27 -6.15
C SER A 173 -5.47 11.75 -4.87
N PHE A 174 -5.32 12.64 -3.90
CA PHE A 174 -4.69 12.29 -2.63
C PHE A 174 -5.62 12.66 -1.47
N THR A 175 -5.66 11.81 -0.45
CA THR A 175 -6.30 12.19 0.81
C THR A 175 -5.53 13.32 1.49
N LYS A 176 -6.13 13.93 2.51
CA LYS A 176 -5.42 14.89 3.36
C LYS A 176 -4.21 14.21 3.99
N ALA A 177 -3.03 14.83 3.89
CA ALA A 177 -1.83 14.35 4.54
C ALA A 177 -1.95 14.44 6.07
N ILE A 178 -1.57 13.39 6.76
CA ILE A 178 -1.45 13.35 8.22
C ILE A 178 0.03 13.37 8.57
N TYR A 179 0.43 14.39 9.30
CA TYR A 179 1.80 14.57 9.77
C TYR A 179 2.00 13.88 11.11
N TRP A 180 3.13 13.21 11.27
CA TRP A 180 3.51 12.54 12.50
C TRP A 180 5.00 12.79 12.82
N PRO A 181 5.35 12.95 14.11
CA PRO A 181 6.72 13.25 14.50
C PRO A 181 7.65 12.07 14.24
N MET A 182 8.88 12.37 13.83
CA MET A 182 9.90 11.35 13.65
C MET A 182 10.29 10.74 15.00
N PRO A 183 10.38 9.39 15.09
CA PRO A 183 10.74 8.70 16.33
C PRO A 183 12.23 8.88 16.68
N ASN A 184 12.63 8.44 17.85
CA ASN A 184 13.99 8.66 18.38
C ASN A 184 15.10 8.10 17.50
N PHE A 185 14.88 6.95 16.82
CA PHE A 185 15.89 6.37 15.92
C PHE A 185 16.30 7.33 14.79
N PHE A 186 15.47 8.31 14.45
CA PHE A 186 15.80 9.37 13.50
C PHE A 186 17.04 10.16 13.95
N LYS A 187 17.09 10.56 15.23
CA LYS A 187 18.23 11.32 15.79
C LYS A 187 19.51 10.50 15.76
N GLU A 188 19.42 9.21 16.06
CA GLU A 188 20.54 8.27 16.08
C GLU A 188 21.11 7.97 14.69
N ASN A 189 20.31 8.16 13.64
CA ASN A 189 20.67 7.85 12.26
C ASN A 189 20.52 9.07 11.34
N PHE A 190 20.63 10.29 11.88
CA PHE A 190 20.35 11.55 11.17
C PHE A 190 21.11 11.69 9.84
N ASN A 191 22.35 11.22 9.78
CA ASN A 191 23.17 11.23 8.58
C ASN A 191 22.53 10.50 7.38
N ILE A 192 21.82 9.41 7.63
CA ILE A 192 21.10 8.66 6.58
C ILE A 192 19.93 9.51 6.03
N PHE A 193 19.19 10.16 6.93
CA PHE A 193 18.08 11.01 6.52
C PHE A 193 18.56 12.27 5.79
N GLU A 194 19.63 12.90 6.27
CA GLU A 194 20.25 14.07 5.63
C GLU A 194 20.68 13.75 4.20
N GLU A 195 21.37 12.64 3.96
CA GLU A 195 21.76 12.19 2.63
C GLU A 195 20.54 11.98 1.70
N LEU A 196 19.47 11.36 2.21
CA LEU A 196 18.25 11.11 1.44
C LEU A 196 17.47 12.40 1.15
N ILE A 197 17.46 13.36 2.07
CA ILE A 197 16.86 14.69 1.87
C ILE A 197 17.64 15.48 0.79
N GLU A 198 18.97 15.51 0.87
CA GLU A 198 19.83 16.15 -0.14
C GLU A 198 19.61 15.57 -1.54
N LYS A 199 19.45 14.25 -1.63
CA LYS A 199 19.11 13.53 -2.88
C LYS A 199 17.64 13.67 -3.30
N LYS A 200 16.81 14.36 -2.53
CA LYS A 200 15.36 14.54 -2.74
C LYS A 200 14.58 13.21 -2.80
N MET A 201 15.10 12.18 -2.15
CA MET A 201 14.47 10.84 -2.09
C MET A 201 13.47 10.71 -0.96
N ILE A 202 13.47 11.64 -0.01
CA ILE A 202 12.49 11.75 1.06
C ILE A 202 12.18 13.22 1.33
N TYR A 203 11.07 13.46 2.03
CA TYR A 203 10.71 14.80 2.51
C TYR A 203 10.36 14.77 3.99
N LEU A 204 10.94 15.67 4.77
CA LEU A 204 10.60 15.90 6.18
C LEU A 204 10.29 17.38 6.39
N ASP A 205 9.22 17.64 7.09
CA ASP A 205 8.83 18.98 7.51
C ASP A 205 9.45 19.28 8.88
N TYR A 206 10.05 20.47 9.04
CA TYR A 206 10.62 20.89 10.33
C TYR A 206 9.73 21.95 10.97
N LYS A 207 9.09 21.60 12.08
CA LYS A 207 8.17 22.47 12.81
C LYS A 207 8.35 22.30 14.31
N PHE A 208 8.27 23.40 15.05
CA PHE A 208 8.32 23.37 16.53
C PHE A 208 9.52 22.62 17.11
N GLY A 209 10.69 22.74 16.48
CA GLY A 209 11.91 22.06 16.92
C GLY A 209 11.98 20.56 16.64
N SER A 210 11.07 20.01 15.84
CA SER A 210 10.99 18.59 15.53
C SER A 210 10.77 18.35 14.03
N TYR A 211 11.24 17.20 13.54
CA TYR A 211 10.98 16.74 12.18
C TYR A 211 9.71 15.89 12.14
N TYR A 212 8.95 16.07 11.08
CA TYR A 212 7.70 15.36 10.80
C TYR A 212 7.75 14.70 9.44
N ALA A 213 7.38 13.45 9.38
CA ALA A 213 6.98 12.81 8.15
C ALA A 213 5.46 12.94 7.94
N PHE A 214 4.98 12.66 6.73
CA PHE A 214 3.55 12.56 6.49
C PHE A 214 3.20 11.24 5.82
N THR A 215 1.94 10.84 5.98
CA THR A 215 1.30 9.78 5.22
C THR A 215 -0.04 10.26 4.66
N GLN A 216 -0.38 9.80 3.47
CA GLN A 216 -1.65 9.99 2.79
C GLN A 216 -1.91 8.79 1.88
N VAL A 217 -3.08 8.70 1.28
CA VAL A 217 -3.43 7.66 0.31
C VAL A 217 -3.59 8.31 -1.06
N ALA A 218 -2.92 7.75 -2.07
CA ALA A 218 -3.23 8.03 -3.46
C ALA A 218 -4.41 7.17 -3.91
N ILE A 219 -5.35 7.78 -4.61
CA ILE A 219 -6.53 7.16 -5.21
C ILE A 219 -6.45 7.45 -6.70
N CYS A 220 -6.18 6.41 -7.48
CA CYS A 220 -5.96 6.48 -8.92
C CYS A 220 -7.12 5.82 -9.66
N LYS A 221 -7.53 6.40 -10.78
CA LYS A 221 -8.63 5.92 -11.60
C LYS A 221 -8.37 6.20 -13.09
N GLU A 222 -9.03 5.44 -13.95
CA GLU A 222 -8.92 5.55 -15.42
C GLU A 222 -7.49 5.34 -15.92
N LEU A 223 -7.15 4.07 -16.17
CA LEU A 223 -5.87 3.70 -16.78
C LEU A 223 -5.65 4.42 -18.10
N ILE A 224 -4.43 4.95 -18.29
CA ILE A 224 -3.96 5.45 -19.58
C ILE A 224 -3.60 4.23 -20.45
N LYS A 225 -4.15 4.19 -21.66
CA LYS A 225 -3.90 3.11 -22.64
C LYS A 225 -2.56 3.30 -23.35
#